data_2af5474077c92bc9ea96c632d556f305
#
_entry.id   2af5474077c92bc9ea96c632d556f305
#
_cell.length_a   1.000
_cell.length_b   1.000
_cell.length_c   1.000
_cell.angle_alpha   90.00
_cell.angle_beta   90.00
_cell.angle_gamma   90.00
#
_symmetry.space_group_name_H-M   'P 1'
#
loop_
_entity.id
_entity.type
_entity.pdbx_description
1 polymer ?
#
loop_
_entity_poly.entity_id
_entity_poly.type
_entity_poly.pdbx_seq_one_letter_code
_entity_poly.pdbx_strand_id
1 'polypeptide(L)'
;MELRQLRYFVTVAEHGHFGRAAAQLHISQPAVSQQVARLERELGLVLFDRSRRQITLTAAGEVFLPEARRVLRAADRAARAAADLTAGTTGLLRVGSSEVLGPRLEQILTAFRRRRPAASLHLVPGTTPAKLVAVAAGGLDAAFVRAAQPIPAVVIHPLWDEPLRVAMPAGRAPAGSGSLELARLADLPLSQADRPANPGVYDLITGACRAAGFTPLPGPTLGSVQDLLASQVAAGRCWILLYAGTPFTSIPRGVALVPPRLPVHVPTGLAVPAHHHRSLLDELLAAARQATGPPGGPSTS
;
A
#
# COMPACT_ATOMS: atom_id res chain seq x y z
N MET A 1 -24.27 23.10 -4.99
CA MET A 1 -23.12 22.19 -5.21
C MET A 1 -23.63 20.76 -5.35
N GLU A 2 -23.35 20.10 -6.47
CA GLU A 2 -23.80 18.74 -6.78
C GLU A 2 -22.60 17.78 -6.98
N LEU A 3 -22.80 16.49 -6.72
CA LEU A 3 -21.75 15.46 -6.90
C LEU A 3 -21.19 15.43 -8.32
N ARG A 4 -22.02 15.71 -9.32
CA ARG A 4 -21.60 15.78 -10.72
C ARG A 4 -20.62 16.92 -10.96
N GLN A 5 -20.83 18.09 -10.37
CA GLN A 5 -19.93 19.25 -10.46
C GLN A 5 -18.58 18.94 -9.81
N LEU A 6 -18.59 18.29 -8.63
CA LEU A 6 -17.37 17.86 -7.95
C LEU A 6 -16.59 16.84 -8.79
N ARG A 7 -17.28 15.88 -9.43
CA ARG A 7 -16.64 14.89 -10.31
C ARG A 7 -15.95 15.56 -11.49
N TYR A 8 -16.60 16.53 -12.13
CA TYR A 8 -16.01 17.27 -13.24
C TYR A 8 -14.81 18.10 -12.81
N PHE A 9 -14.92 18.82 -11.68
CA PHE A 9 -13.80 19.57 -11.11
C PHE A 9 -12.59 18.64 -10.86
N VAL A 10 -12.77 17.52 -10.17
CA VAL A 10 -11.69 16.57 -9.88
C VAL A 10 -11.07 16.02 -11.16
N THR A 11 -11.90 15.64 -12.16
CA THR A 11 -11.38 15.11 -13.41
C THR A 11 -10.59 16.15 -14.20
N VAL A 12 -11.03 17.41 -14.23
CA VAL A 12 -10.27 18.50 -14.87
C VAL A 12 -8.94 18.74 -14.15
N ALA A 13 -8.93 18.70 -12.80
CA ALA A 13 -7.70 18.84 -12.00
C ALA A 13 -6.69 17.73 -12.30
N GLU A 14 -7.14 16.50 -12.48
CA GLU A 14 -6.29 15.33 -12.78
C GLU A 14 -5.69 15.38 -14.19
N HIS A 15 -6.46 15.86 -15.15
CA HIS A 15 -6.01 15.90 -16.55
C HIS A 15 -5.33 17.20 -16.96
N GLY A 16 -5.49 18.29 -16.18
CA GLY A 16 -4.96 19.62 -16.51
C GLY A 16 -5.49 20.21 -17.82
N HIS A 17 -6.63 19.67 -18.34
CA HIS A 17 -7.21 20.10 -19.60
C HIS A 17 -8.68 19.70 -19.71
N PHE A 18 -9.57 20.69 -19.99
CA PHE A 18 -11.01 20.44 -20.09
C PHE A 18 -11.39 19.43 -21.18
N GLY A 19 -10.73 19.46 -22.33
CA GLY A 19 -11.01 18.52 -23.43
C GLY A 19 -10.65 17.08 -23.08
N ARG A 20 -9.51 16.83 -22.40
CA ARG A 20 -9.14 15.49 -21.92
C ARG A 20 -10.09 14.99 -20.84
N ALA A 21 -10.46 15.88 -19.91
CA ALA A 21 -11.46 15.54 -18.89
C ALA A 21 -12.83 15.21 -19.52
N ALA A 22 -13.27 15.94 -20.50
CA ALA A 22 -14.51 15.69 -21.22
C ALA A 22 -14.51 14.33 -21.94
N ALA A 23 -13.40 14.00 -22.61
CA ALA A 23 -13.22 12.70 -23.26
C ALA A 23 -13.28 11.55 -22.23
N GLN A 24 -12.62 11.68 -21.08
CA GLN A 24 -12.66 10.71 -20.00
C GLN A 24 -14.06 10.53 -19.40
N LEU A 25 -14.84 11.61 -19.36
CA LEU A 25 -16.21 11.61 -18.84
C LEU A 25 -17.26 11.24 -19.89
N HIS A 26 -16.86 11.01 -21.15
CA HIS A 26 -17.74 10.74 -22.30
C HIS A 26 -18.83 11.79 -22.51
N ILE A 27 -18.47 13.07 -22.35
CA ILE A 27 -19.36 14.22 -22.56
C ILE A 27 -18.65 15.34 -23.35
N SER A 28 -19.37 16.38 -23.71
CA SER A 28 -18.80 17.52 -24.42
C SER A 28 -17.99 18.44 -23.51
N GLN A 29 -16.91 19.00 -24.02
CA GLN A 29 -16.09 19.97 -23.29
C GLN A 29 -16.89 21.20 -22.80
N PRO A 30 -17.81 21.80 -23.55
CA PRO A 30 -18.65 22.88 -23.05
C PRO A 30 -19.46 22.50 -21.80
N ALA A 31 -19.99 21.28 -21.75
CA ALA A 31 -20.74 20.79 -20.59
C ALA A 31 -19.89 20.72 -19.34
N VAL A 32 -18.65 20.21 -19.44
CA VAL A 32 -17.71 20.19 -18.31
C VAL A 32 -17.38 21.61 -17.86
N SER A 33 -17.06 22.50 -18.82
CA SER A 33 -16.69 23.89 -18.54
C SER A 33 -17.81 24.66 -17.84
N GLN A 34 -19.06 24.51 -18.31
CA GLN A 34 -20.23 25.15 -17.69
C GLN A 34 -20.49 24.65 -16.26
N GLN A 35 -20.37 23.35 -16.02
CA GLN A 35 -20.60 22.80 -14.68
C GLN A 35 -19.51 23.19 -13.68
N VAL A 36 -18.25 23.26 -14.12
CA VAL A 36 -17.17 23.77 -13.28
C VAL A 36 -17.35 25.27 -13.01
N ALA A 37 -17.70 26.07 -14.01
CA ALA A 37 -17.99 27.49 -13.82
C ALA A 37 -19.20 27.73 -12.91
N ARG A 38 -20.19 26.84 -12.94
CA ARG A 38 -21.32 26.88 -12.01
C ARG A 38 -20.88 26.57 -10.59
N LEU A 39 -20.02 25.56 -10.38
CA LEU A 39 -19.42 25.24 -9.10
C LEU A 39 -18.64 26.42 -8.52
N GLU A 40 -17.77 27.06 -9.34
CA GLU A 40 -16.99 28.23 -8.94
C GLU A 40 -17.90 29.38 -8.49
N ARG A 41 -18.99 29.64 -9.22
CA ARG A 41 -19.97 30.70 -8.84
C ARG A 41 -20.72 30.36 -7.56
N GLU A 42 -21.14 29.11 -7.38
CA GLU A 42 -21.84 28.66 -6.16
C GLU A 42 -20.95 28.74 -4.90
N LEU A 43 -19.64 28.50 -5.08
CA LEU A 43 -18.67 28.60 -3.99
C LEU A 43 -18.15 30.03 -3.77
N GLY A 44 -18.32 30.93 -4.74
CA GLY A 44 -17.72 32.26 -4.73
C GLY A 44 -16.20 32.22 -4.91
N LEU A 45 -15.63 31.16 -5.48
CA LEU A 45 -14.20 30.92 -5.61
C LEU A 45 -13.83 30.60 -7.06
N VAL A 46 -12.64 31.07 -7.49
CA VAL A 46 -12.01 30.60 -8.73
C VAL A 46 -11.12 29.43 -8.38
N LEU A 47 -11.41 28.25 -8.95
CA LEU A 47 -10.68 27.03 -8.65
C LEU A 47 -9.59 26.70 -9.67
N PHE A 48 -9.74 27.21 -10.93
CA PHE A 48 -8.76 27.03 -11.99
C PHE A 48 -8.21 28.34 -12.52
N ASP A 49 -6.88 28.41 -12.63
CA ASP A 49 -6.22 29.43 -13.43
C ASP A 49 -6.26 29.04 -14.91
N ARG A 50 -6.93 29.86 -15.71
CA ARG A 50 -7.12 29.68 -17.16
C ARG A 50 -6.27 30.65 -17.99
N SER A 51 -5.41 31.43 -17.35
CA SER A 51 -4.57 32.46 -18.02
C SER A 51 -3.45 31.84 -18.86
N ARG A 52 -3.11 30.57 -18.60
CA ARG A 52 -2.02 29.85 -19.26
C ARG A 52 -2.56 28.80 -20.25
N ARG A 53 -1.71 28.38 -21.19
CA ARG A 53 -2.02 27.32 -22.16
C ARG A 53 -2.38 25.98 -21.48
N GLN A 54 -1.85 25.72 -20.31
CA GLN A 54 -2.19 24.57 -19.47
C GLN A 54 -2.96 25.06 -18.24
N ILE A 55 -4.09 24.41 -17.96
CA ILE A 55 -4.95 24.74 -16.83
C ILE A 55 -4.32 24.20 -15.54
N THR A 56 -4.19 25.07 -14.55
CA THR A 56 -3.66 24.73 -13.22
C THR A 56 -4.68 25.09 -12.15
N LEU A 57 -4.55 24.47 -10.99
CA LEU A 57 -5.35 24.87 -9.82
C LEU A 57 -4.88 26.23 -9.29
N THR A 58 -5.82 27.03 -8.80
CA THR A 58 -5.53 28.16 -7.93
C THR A 58 -5.23 27.65 -6.51
N ALA A 59 -4.73 28.52 -5.62
CA ALA A 59 -4.57 28.18 -4.20
C ALA A 59 -5.89 27.68 -3.56
N ALA A 60 -7.03 28.29 -3.94
CA ALA A 60 -8.36 27.82 -3.52
C ALA A 60 -8.68 26.43 -4.09
N GLY A 61 -8.32 26.18 -5.36
CA GLY A 61 -8.50 24.88 -6.00
C GLY A 61 -7.66 23.78 -5.35
N GLU A 62 -6.43 24.07 -4.97
CA GLU A 62 -5.56 23.11 -4.26
C GLU A 62 -6.11 22.72 -2.89
N VAL A 63 -6.65 23.68 -2.15
CA VAL A 63 -7.32 23.43 -0.85
C VAL A 63 -8.63 22.66 -1.05
N PHE A 64 -9.41 23.01 -2.08
CA PHE A 64 -10.72 22.41 -2.31
C PHE A 64 -10.66 21.00 -2.91
N LEU A 65 -9.62 20.65 -3.68
CA LEU A 65 -9.48 19.35 -4.34
C LEU A 65 -9.56 18.15 -3.38
N PRO A 66 -8.84 18.12 -2.25
CA PRO A 66 -8.95 17.02 -1.29
C PRO A 66 -10.35 16.90 -0.69
N GLU A 67 -11.04 18.01 -0.47
CA GLU A 67 -12.40 18.01 0.08
C GLU A 67 -13.43 17.49 -0.95
N ALA A 68 -13.33 17.93 -2.20
CA ALA A 68 -14.15 17.43 -3.29
C ALA A 68 -13.99 15.90 -3.47
N ARG A 69 -12.75 15.41 -3.42
CA ARG A 69 -12.46 13.97 -3.44
C ARG A 69 -13.05 13.24 -2.22
N ARG A 70 -13.06 13.86 -1.05
CA ARG A 70 -13.65 13.31 0.18
C ARG A 70 -15.16 13.12 0.03
N VAL A 71 -15.86 14.12 -0.49
CA VAL A 71 -17.32 14.06 -0.72
C VAL A 71 -17.66 12.98 -1.73
N LEU A 72 -16.96 12.91 -2.87
CA LEU A 72 -17.20 11.88 -3.89
C LEU A 72 -16.99 10.48 -3.33
N ARG A 73 -15.93 10.26 -2.56
CA ARG A 73 -15.68 8.97 -1.88
C ARG A 73 -16.78 8.64 -0.88
N ALA A 74 -17.32 9.63 -0.16
CA ALA A 74 -18.43 9.41 0.77
C ALA A 74 -19.72 9.00 0.02
N ALA A 75 -20.01 9.63 -1.10
CA ALA A 75 -21.14 9.25 -1.95
C ALA A 75 -21.00 7.83 -2.52
N ASP A 76 -19.79 7.45 -2.98
CA ASP A 76 -19.51 6.10 -3.45
C ASP A 76 -19.63 5.07 -2.32
N ARG A 77 -19.26 5.40 -1.08
CA ARG A 77 -19.48 4.53 0.09
C ARG A 77 -20.97 4.33 0.37
N ALA A 78 -21.76 5.40 0.34
CA ALA A 78 -23.19 5.30 0.56
C ALA A 78 -23.88 4.44 -0.50
N ALA A 79 -23.51 4.62 -1.77
CA ALA A 79 -24.00 3.78 -2.86
C ALA A 79 -23.65 2.30 -2.68
N ARG A 80 -22.39 2.01 -2.26
CA ARG A 80 -21.96 0.65 -1.97
C ARG A 80 -22.71 0.05 -0.78
N ALA A 81 -22.87 0.79 0.31
CA ALA A 81 -23.62 0.32 1.47
C ALA A 81 -25.07 -0.05 1.10
N ALA A 82 -25.72 0.76 0.26
CA ALA A 82 -27.05 0.45 -0.27
C ALA A 82 -27.06 -0.83 -1.12
N ALA A 83 -26.06 -0.97 -2.01
CA ALA A 83 -25.92 -2.18 -2.83
C ALA A 83 -25.68 -3.44 -1.99
N ASP A 84 -24.86 -3.36 -0.94
CA ASP A 84 -24.61 -4.48 -0.01
C ASP A 84 -25.90 -4.91 0.71
N LEU A 85 -26.74 -3.94 1.11
CA LEU A 85 -28.04 -4.22 1.73
C LEU A 85 -29.00 -4.90 0.76
N THR A 86 -29.01 -4.49 -0.51
CA THR A 86 -29.89 -5.04 -1.55
C THR A 86 -29.45 -6.43 -2.01
N ALA A 87 -28.15 -6.67 -2.07
CA ALA A 87 -27.57 -7.90 -2.63
C ALA A 87 -27.43 -9.05 -1.61
N GLY A 88 -27.83 -8.83 -0.36
CA GLY A 88 -27.84 -9.86 0.69
C GLY A 88 -26.47 -10.36 1.15
N THR A 89 -25.53 -10.63 0.30
CA THR A 89 -24.15 -11.08 0.62
C THR A 89 -23.17 -10.89 -0.54
N THR A 90 -23.63 -10.40 -1.67
CA THR A 90 -22.77 -10.05 -2.81
C THR A 90 -22.22 -8.66 -2.59
N GLY A 91 -20.93 -8.52 -2.38
CA GLY A 91 -20.28 -7.22 -2.20
C GLY A 91 -18.88 -7.24 -2.73
N LEU A 92 -18.39 -6.09 -3.15
CA LEU A 92 -17.01 -5.87 -3.54
C LEU A 92 -16.26 -5.19 -2.41
N LEU A 93 -15.15 -5.77 -1.93
CA LEU A 93 -14.18 -5.10 -1.07
C LEU A 93 -12.97 -4.65 -1.89
N ARG A 94 -12.61 -3.38 -1.75
CA ARG A 94 -11.38 -2.81 -2.29
C ARG A 94 -10.32 -2.85 -1.20
N VAL A 95 -9.32 -3.71 -1.36
CA VAL A 95 -8.32 -3.97 -0.34
C VAL A 95 -6.96 -3.56 -0.84
N GLY A 96 -6.33 -2.63 -0.11
CA GLY A 96 -4.95 -2.24 -0.37
C GLY A 96 -4.02 -3.43 -0.14
N SER A 97 -3.22 -3.77 -1.14
CA SER A 97 -2.27 -4.89 -1.06
C SER A 97 -0.84 -4.40 -1.21
N SER A 98 0.09 -5.29 -0.91
CA SER A 98 1.52 -5.15 -1.23
C SER A 98 1.93 -6.38 -2.03
N GLU A 99 2.74 -6.20 -3.05
CA GLU A 99 3.18 -7.28 -3.95
C GLU A 99 3.86 -8.45 -3.22
N VAL A 100 4.30 -8.23 -1.98
CA VAL A 100 5.13 -9.17 -1.22
C VAL A 100 4.36 -9.85 -0.08
N LEU A 101 3.03 -9.94 -0.13
CA LEU A 101 2.26 -10.72 0.87
C LEU A 101 2.34 -12.24 0.62
N GLY A 102 2.72 -12.63 -0.60
CA GLY A 102 3.05 -13.99 -0.96
C GLY A 102 1.96 -15.03 -0.62
N PRO A 103 2.37 -16.23 -0.18
CA PRO A 103 1.45 -17.33 0.12
C PRO A 103 0.40 -17.01 1.19
N ARG A 104 0.69 -16.10 2.12
CA ARG A 104 -0.27 -15.69 3.17
C ARG A 104 -1.47 -14.95 2.59
N LEU A 105 -1.27 -14.09 1.59
CA LEU A 105 -2.38 -13.44 0.91
C LEU A 105 -3.28 -14.48 0.24
N GLU A 106 -2.71 -15.46 -0.44
CA GLU A 106 -3.45 -16.52 -1.10
C GLU A 106 -4.29 -17.35 -0.09
N GLN A 107 -3.71 -17.69 1.06
CA GLN A 107 -4.41 -18.38 2.16
C GLN A 107 -5.58 -17.52 2.68
N ILE A 108 -5.36 -16.21 2.89
CA ILE A 108 -6.40 -15.28 3.34
C ILE A 108 -7.53 -15.20 2.30
N LEU A 109 -7.19 -15.03 1.02
CA LEU A 109 -8.17 -14.97 -0.06
C LEU A 109 -8.98 -16.26 -0.18
N THR A 110 -8.34 -17.41 0.01
CA THR A 110 -8.99 -18.71 0.00
C THR A 110 -9.92 -18.88 1.20
N ALA A 111 -9.49 -18.50 2.39
CA ALA A 111 -10.32 -18.52 3.60
C ALA A 111 -11.52 -17.57 3.45
N PHE A 112 -11.32 -16.37 2.91
CA PHE A 112 -12.39 -15.41 2.68
C PHE A 112 -13.42 -15.93 1.66
N ARG A 113 -12.99 -16.49 0.53
CA ARG A 113 -13.89 -17.08 -0.48
C ARG A 113 -14.74 -18.22 0.08
N ARG A 114 -14.19 -19.05 0.98
CA ARG A 114 -14.97 -20.09 1.67
C ARG A 114 -16.06 -19.51 2.57
N ARG A 115 -15.81 -18.39 3.23
CA ARG A 115 -16.76 -17.73 4.14
C ARG A 115 -17.81 -16.92 3.38
N ARG A 116 -17.44 -16.34 2.25
CA ARG A 116 -18.30 -15.47 1.42
C ARG A 116 -18.07 -15.76 -0.07
N PRO A 117 -18.65 -16.86 -0.60
CA PRO A 117 -18.43 -17.27 -1.99
C PRO A 117 -18.90 -16.24 -3.03
N ALA A 118 -19.96 -15.49 -2.70
CA ALA A 118 -20.52 -14.48 -3.60
C ALA A 118 -19.84 -13.11 -3.52
N ALA A 119 -18.91 -12.89 -2.56
CA ALA A 119 -18.18 -11.64 -2.43
C ALA A 119 -16.88 -11.63 -3.27
N SER A 120 -16.52 -10.46 -3.78
CA SER A 120 -15.32 -10.23 -4.57
C SER A 120 -14.34 -9.32 -3.83
N LEU A 121 -13.04 -9.56 -4.02
CA LEU A 121 -11.97 -8.72 -3.53
C LEU A 121 -11.23 -8.08 -4.72
N HIS A 122 -11.15 -6.76 -4.72
CA HIS A 122 -10.32 -6.00 -5.65
C HIS A 122 -9.06 -5.55 -4.93
N LEU A 123 -7.92 -6.11 -5.30
CA LEU A 123 -6.63 -5.75 -4.71
C LEU A 123 -6.07 -4.50 -5.39
N VAL A 124 -5.72 -3.50 -4.59
CA VAL A 124 -5.21 -2.22 -5.08
C VAL A 124 -3.78 -2.04 -4.56
N PRO A 125 -2.77 -2.01 -5.44
CA PRO A 125 -1.39 -1.78 -5.03
C PRO A 125 -1.20 -0.35 -4.55
N GLY A 126 -0.18 -0.13 -3.68
CA GLY A 126 0.16 1.21 -3.22
C GLY A 126 1.13 1.22 -2.05
N THR A 127 1.71 2.40 -1.80
CA THR A 127 2.57 2.63 -0.64
C THR A 127 1.77 2.57 0.67
N THR A 128 2.43 2.26 1.78
CA THR A 128 1.74 2.18 3.08
C THR A 128 1.05 3.50 3.46
N PRO A 129 1.67 4.69 3.33
CA PRO A 129 0.98 5.94 3.61
C PRO A 129 -0.23 6.19 2.70
N ALA A 130 -0.11 5.94 1.39
CA ALA A 130 -1.21 6.13 0.45
C ALA A 130 -2.39 5.21 0.76
N LYS A 131 -2.13 3.95 1.14
CA LYS A 131 -3.16 2.99 1.55
C LYS A 131 -3.89 3.45 2.82
N LEU A 132 -3.16 3.92 3.85
CA LEU A 132 -3.77 4.42 5.08
C LEU A 132 -4.67 5.65 4.81
N VAL A 133 -4.19 6.59 4.01
CA VAL A 133 -4.98 7.75 3.58
C VAL A 133 -6.22 7.31 2.79
N ALA A 134 -6.09 6.34 1.89
CA ALA A 134 -7.20 5.83 1.12
C ALA A 134 -8.24 5.10 1.99
N VAL A 135 -7.81 4.35 3.03
CA VAL A 135 -8.72 3.75 4.02
C VAL A 135 -9.44 4.83 4.84
N ALA A 136 -8.71 5.81 5.39
CA ALA A 136 -9.30 6.92 6.15
C ALA A 136 -10.34 7.70 5.33
N ALA A 137 -10.07 7.89 4.04
CA ALA A 137 -10.93 8.60 3.11
C ALA A 137 -12.02 7.71 2.48
N GLY A 138 -12.02 6.38 2.73
CA GLY A 138 -12.98 5.43 2.17
C GLY A 138 -12.78 5.10 0.68
N GLY A 139 -11.63 5.38 0.14
CA GLY A 139 -11.21 4.91 -1.19
C GLY A 139 -10.86 3.44 -1.20
N LEU A 140 -10.39 2.91 -0.06
CA LEU A 140 -10.23 1.51 0.23
C LEU A 140 -11.11 1.11 1.41
N ASP A 141 -11.63 -0.12 1.39
CA ASP A 141 -12.40 -0.68 2.50
C ASP A 141 -11.46 -1.21 3.60
N ALA A 142 -10.31 -1.74 3.22
CA ALA A 142 -9.24 -2.18 4.11
C ALA A 142 -7.89 -2.10 3.40
N ALA A 143 -6.79 -2.27 4.15
CA ALA A 143 -5.47 -2.39 3.55
C ALA A 143 -4.53 -3.26 4.39
N PHE A 144 -3.82 -4.17 3.76
CA PHE A 144 -2.67 -4.82 4.38
C PHE A 144 -1.51 -3.81 4.48
N VAL A 145 -0.99 -3.65 5.68
CA VAL A 145 0.08 -2.70 6.00
C VAL A 145 1.16 -3.36 6.85
N ARG A 146 2.41 -2.88 6.70
CA ARG A 146 3.57 -3.41 7.42
C ARG A 146 4.26 -2.31 8.19
N ALA A 147 4.58 -2.56 9.46
CA ALA A 147 5.21 -1.62 10.39
C ALA A 147 4.56 -0.23 10.36
N ALA A 148 3.24 -0.20 10.12
CA ALA A 148 2.50 1.04 9.97
C ALA A 148 2.08 1.58 11.33
N GLN A 149 2.12 2.91 11.48
CA GLN A 149 1.54 3.58 12.61
C GLN A 149 0.07 3.92 12.30
N PRO A 150 -0.83 3.80 13.30
CA PRO A 150 -2.20 4.25 13.14
C PRO A 150 -2.26 5.74 12.79
N ILE A 151 -3.23 6.09 11.95
CA ILE A 151 -3.58 7.49 11.65
C ILE A 151 -5.02 7.75 12.11
N PRO A 152 -5.46 9.01 12.30
CA PRO A 152 -6.84 9.32 12.65
C PRO A 152 -7.83 8.61 11.72
N ALA A 153 -8.92 8.10 12.29
CA ALA A 153 -9.99 7.35 11.63
C ALA A 153 -9.60 5.98 11.04
N VAL A 154 -8.41 5.45 11.35
CA VAL A 154 -7.97 4.11 10.93
C VAL A 154 -7.52 3.30 12.14
N VAL A 155 -8.00 2.07 12.26
CA VAL A 155 -7.54 1.07 13.22
C VAL A 155 -6.73 0.01 12.46
N ILE A 156 -5.60 -0.40 13.03
CA ILE A 156 -4.78 -1.47 12.48
C ILE A 156 -4.93 -2.69 13.38
N HIS A 157 -5.54 -3.75 12.84
CA HIS A 157 -5.61 -5.05 13.51
C HIS A 157 -4.34 -5.83 13.24
N PRO A 158 -3.55 -6.18 14.28
CA PRO A 158 -2.36 -7.00 14.08
C PRO A 158 -2.75 -8.39 13.60
N LEU A 159 -1.98 -8.93 12.67
CA LEU A 159 -2.21 -10.26 12.09
C LEU A 159 -1.04 -11.20 12.35
N TRP A 160 0.18 -10.82 11.98
CA TRP A 160 1.39 -11.61 12.22
C TRP A 160 2.65 -10.72 12.21
N ASP A 161 3.72 -11.26 12.76
CA ASP A 161 5.06 -10.71 12.64
C ASP A 161 5.84 -11.46 11.56
N GLU A 162 6.21 -10.76 10.48
CA GLU A 162 6.94 -11.35 9.35
C GLU A 162 8.44 -11.32 9.63
N PRO A 163 9.11 -12.48 9.77
CA PRO A 163 10.55 -12.50 9.94
C PRO A 163 11.27 -12.06 8.67
N LEU A 164 12.38 -11.35 8.82
CA LEU A 164 13.25 -10.98 7.71
C LEU A 164 14.43 -11.94 7.60
N ARG A 165 14.89 -12.16 6.36
CA ARG A 165 16.12 -12.88 6.02
C ARG A 165 17.06 -11.97 5.26
N VAL A 166 18.33 -12.12 5.51
CA VAL A 166 19.39 -11.40 4.77
C VAL A 166 19.69 -12.13 3.48
N ALA A 167 19.50 -11.45 2.35
CA ALA A 167 20.03 -11.88 1.07
C ALA A 167 21.35 -11.15 0.80
N MET A 168 22.42 -11.90 0.62
CA MET A 168 23.78 -11.38 0.51
C MET A 168 24.63 -12.21 -0.43
N PRO A 169 25.82 -11.73 -0.84
CA PRO A 169 26.76 -12.52 -1.64
C PRO A 169 27.13 -13.83 -0.91
N ALA A 170 27.03 -14.95 -1.60
CA ALA A 170 27.25 -16.28 -0.99
C ALA A 170 28.65 -16.43 -0.34
N GLY A 171 29.68 -15.77 -0.92
CA GLY A 171 31.03 -15.78 -0.34
C GLY A 171 31.16 -15.07 1.02
N ARG A 172 30.14 -14.33 1.46
CA ARG A 172 30.08 -13.68 2.77
C ARG A 172 29.19 -14.43 3.77
N ALA A 173 28.54 -15.50 3.35
CA ALA A 173 27.71 -16.30 4.22
C ALA A 173 28.52 -16.96 5.32
N PRO A 174 27.98 -17.05 6.55
CA PRO A 174 28.65 -17.80 7.62
C PRO A 174 28.75 -19.28 7.21
N ALA A 175 29.80 -19.94 7.69
CA ALA A 175 29.94 -21.38 7.49
C ALA A 175 28.79 -22.14 8.17
N GLY A 176 28.22 -23.12 7.46
CA GLY A 176 27.08 -23.90 7.96
C GLY A 176 25.73 -23.16 7.91
N SER A 177 24.72 -23.70 8.60
CA SER A 177 23.35 -23.14 8.65
C SER A 177 23.16 -22.03 9.67
N GLY A 178 24.20 -21.28 9.98
CA GLY A 178 24.22 -20.29 11.05
C GLY A 178 23.46 -18.98 10.72
N SER A 179 23.21 -18.20 11.76
CA SER A 179 22.69 -16.85 11.66
C SER A 179 23.82 -15.83 11.42
N LEU A 180 23.49 -14.69 10.78
CA LEU A 180 24.42 -13.63 10.44
C LEU A 180 24.36 -12.47 11.41
N GLU A 181 25.49 -12.01 11.92
CA GLU A 181 25.62 -10.70 12.55
C GLU A 181 25.61 -9.62 11.47
N LEU A 182 24.62 -8.70 11.51
CA LEU A 182 24.46 -7.65 10.50
C LEU A 182 25.71 -6.75 10.39
N ALA A 183 26.47 -6.58 11.48
CA ALA A 183 27.73 -5.81 11.48
C ALA A 183 28.76 -6.32 10.45
N ARG A 184 28.69 -7.59 10.05
CA ARG A 184 29.58 -8.16 9.00
C ARG A 184 29.29 -7.64 7.60
N LEU A 185 28.18 -6.91 7.42
CA LEU A 185 27.77 -6.28 6.17
C LEU A 185 27.91 -4.75 6.21
N ALA A 186 28.54 -4.18 7.22
CA ALA A 186 28.67 -2.73 7.40
C ALA A 186 29.41 -2.03 6.25
N ASP A 187 30.31 -2.73 5.56
CA ASP A 187 31.10 -2.27 4.42
C ASP A 187 30.35 -2.42 3.07
N LEU A 188 29.20 -3.10 3.06
CA LEU A 188 28.45 -3.39 1.87
C LEU A 188 27.16 -2.55 1.80
N PRO A 189 26.83 -1.90 0.66
CA PRO A 189 25.62 -1.12 0.51
C PRO A 189 24.33 -1.93 0.76
N LEU A 190 23.39 -1.37 1.51
CA LEU A 190 22.06 -1.92 1.75
C LEU A 190 21.08 -1.41 0.69
N SER A 191 20.51 -2.32 -0.09
CA SER A 191 19.37 -2.02 -0.96
C SER A 191 18.08 -2.15 -0.17
N GLN A 192 17.26 -1.11 -0.17
CA GLN A 192 15.92 -1.11 0.43
C GLN A 192 15.03 -0.11 -0.30
N ALA A 193 13.72 -0.24 -0.12
CA ALA A 193 12.78 0.74 -0.65
C ALA A 193 12.99 2.12 0.01
N ASP A 194 12.74 3.18 -0.75
CA ASP A 194 12.82 4.54 -0.22
C ASP A 194 11.89 4.74 0.97
N ARG A 195 12.34 5.55 1.94
CA ARG A 195 11.59 5.80 3.18
C ARG A 195 10.13 6.25 2.93
N PRO A 196 9.80 7.13 1.96
CA PRO A 196 8.42 7.50 1.67
C PRO A 196 7.50 6.35 1.24
N ALA A 197 8.04 5.27 0.67
CA ALA A 197 7.22 4.12 0.26
C ALA A 197 6.68 3.34 1.46
N ASN A 198 7.52 3.14 2.49
CA ASN A 198 7.12 2.54 3.76
C ASN A 198 8.05 3.01 4.89
N PRO A 199 7.73 4.15 5.55
CA PRO A 199 8.59 4.71 6.59
C PRO A 199 8.88 3.74 7.74
N GLY A 200 7.87 2.98 8.19
CA GLY A 200 8.01 2.08 9.32
C GLY A 200 8.97 0.92 9.06
N VAL A 201 8.89 0.31 7.88
CA VAL A 201 9.83 -0.77 7.50
C VAL A 201 11.24 -0.22 7.29
N TYR A 202 11.36 0.95 6.65
CA TYR A 202 12.66 1.62 6.47
C TYR A 202 13.34 1.90 7.82
N ASP A 203 12.61 2.51 8.75
CA ASP A 203 13.11 2.88 10.07
C ASP A 203 13.45 1.62 10.91
N LEU A 204 12.67 0.55 10.79
CA LEU A 204 12.92 -0.73 11.45
C LEU A 204 14.20 -1.38 10.94
N ILE A 205 14.42 -1.45 9.63
CA ILE A 205 15.64 -2.01 9.02
C ILE A 205 16.86 -1.16 9.40
N THR A 206 16.76 0.16 9.26
CA THR A 206 17.83 1.08 9.62
C THR A 206 18.14 1.02 11.12
N GLY A 207 17.11 0.87 11.96
CA GLY A 207 17.25 0.67 13.41
C GLY A 207 17.99 -0.63 13.75
N ALA A 208 17.71 -1.73 13.06
CA ALA A 208 18.40 -3.00 13.24
C ALA A 208 19.91 -2.88 12.90
N CYS A 209 20.25 -2.16 11.82
CA CYS A 209 21.65 -1.88 11.49
C CYS A 209 22.34 -1.04 12.58
N ARG A 210 21.68 -0.01 13.09
CA ARG A 210 22.22 0.83 14.18
C ARG A 210 22.41 0.03 15.48
N ALA A 211 21.45 -0.84 15.80
CA ALA A 211 21.58 -1.74 16.95
C ALA A 211 22.74 -2.74 16.80
N ALA A 212 23.10 -3.09 15.56
CA ALA A 212 24.28 -3.88 15.23
C ALA A 212 25.59 -3.05 15.17
N GLY A 213 25.55 -1.75 15.51
CA GLY A 213 26.72 -0.88 15.64
C GLY A 213 27.15 -0.14 14.37
N PHE A 214 26.30 -0.09 13.32
CA PHE A 214 26.67 0.62 12.08
C PHE A 214 25.48 1.37 11.45
N THR A 215 25.82 2.38 10.63
CA THR A 215 24.85 3.04 9.75
C THR A 215 24.98 2.42 8.37
N PRO A 216 23.88 1.92 7.76
CA PRO A 216 23.96 1.26 6.46
C PRO A 216 24.35 2.25 5.36
N LEU A 217 25.25 1.83 4.47
CA LEU A 217 25.58 2.55 3.25
C LEU A 217 24.37 2.46 2.29
N PRO A 218 23.99 3.55 1.60
CA PRO A 218 22.90 3.51 0.62
C PRO A 218 23.27 2.61 -0.56
N GLY A 219 22.41 1.65 -0.86
CA GLY A 219 22.55 0.74 -1.98
C GLY A 219 21.71 1.16 -3.20
N PRO A 220 21.72 0.35 -4.26
CA PRO A 220 20.91 0.60 -5.45
C PRO A 220 19.42 0.61 -5.10
N THR A 221 18.65 1.43 -5.82
CA THR A 221 17.20 1.53 -5.66
C THR A 221 16.54 0.18 -5.93
N LEU A 222 15.55 -0.16 -5.10
CA LEU A 222 14.80 -1.40 -5.23
C LEU A 222 13.83 -1.31 -6.42
N GLY A 223 14.14 -2.09 -7.48
CA GLY A 223 13.22 -2.36 -8.57
C GLY A 223 12.61 -3.77 -8.41
N SER A 224 12.78 -4.63 -9.39
CA SER A 224 12.48 -6.05 -9.24
C SER A 224 13.47 -6.70 -8.26
N VAL A 225 12.94 -7.35 -7.22
CA VAL A 225 13.78 -8.08 -6.24
C VAL A 225 14.60 -9.16 -6.92
N GLN A 226 14.01 -9.89 -7.89
CA GLN A 226 14.70 -10.95 -8.61
C GLN A 226 15.89 -10.42 -9.42
N ASP A 227 15.71 -9.29 -10.11
CA ASP A 227 16.78 -8.65 -10.88
C ASP A 227 17.89 -8.11 -9.96
N LEU A 228 17.50 -7.52 -8.82
CA LEU A 228 18.45 -7.05 -7.82
C LEU A 228 19.31 -8.20 -7.28
N LEU A 229 18.69 -9.33 -6.93
CA LEU A 229 19.41 -10.51 -6.45
C LEU A 229 20.38 -11.03 -7.49
N ALA A 230 19.93 -11.16 -8.74
CA ALA A 230 20.74 -11.72 -9.82
C ALA A 230 21.89 -10.79 -10.27
N SER A 231 21.65 -9.46 -10.32
CA SER A 231 22.59 -8.53 -10.93
C SER A 231 23.48 -7.79 -9.91
N GLN A 232 23.01 -7.54 -8.71
CA GLN A 232 23.71 -6.72 -7.72
C GLN A 232 24.20 -7.54 -6.52
N VAL A 233 23.30 -8.35 -5.92
CA VAL A 233 23.66 -9.15 -4.74
C VAL A 233 24.62 -10.27 -5.12
N ALA A 234 24.32 -11.03 -6.18
CA ALA A 234 25.21 -12.08 -6.67
C ALA A 234 26.60 -11.57 -7.09
N ALA A 235 26.67 -10.33 -7.60
CA ALA A 235 27.90 -9.65 -7.97
C ALA A 235 28.67 -9.04 -6.79
N GLY A 236 28.18 -9.17 -5.56
CA GLY A 236 28.85 -8.65 -4.37
C GLY A 236 28.74 -7.15 -4.16
N ARG A 237 27.78 -6.46 -4.81
CA ARG A 237 27.66 -5.00 -4.79
C ARG A 237 26.73 -4.46 -3.70
N CYS A 238 25.82 -5.27 -3.20
CA CYS A 238 24.89 -4.90 -2.13
C CYS A 238 24.33 -6.13 -1.42
N TRP A 239 23.58 -5.87 -0.37
CA TRP A 239 22.75 -6.84 0.35
C TRP A 239 21.36 -6.27 0.58
N ILE A 240 20.40 -7.11 0.95
CA ILE A 240 19.01 -6.70 1.19
C ILE A 240 18.39 -7.58 2.29
N LEU A 241 17.45 -7.01 3.05
CA LEU A 241 16.55 -7.76 3.92
C LEU A 241 15.25 -8.07 3.18
N LEU A 242 14.89 -9.33 3.13
CA LEU A 242 13.71 -9.86 2.46
C LEU A 242 12.77 -10.50 3.48
N TYR A 243 11.47 -10.41 3.22
CA TYR A 243 10.48 -11.12 4.01
C TYR A 243 10.65 -12.62 3.81
N ALA A 244 10.64 -13.40 4.91
CA ALA A 244 10.84 -14.85 4.85
C ALA A 244 9.81 -15.57 3.98
N GLY A 245 8.57 -15.04 3.95
CA GLY A 245 7.48 -15.53 3.11
C GLY A 245 7.53 -15.07 1.65
N THR A 246 8.57 -14.34 1.19
CA THR A 246 8.68 -13.93 -0.21
C THR A 246 8.88 -15.16 -1.09
N PRO A 247 7.95 -15.44 -2.03
CA PRO A 247 8.12 -16.55 -2.94
C PRO A 247 9.22 -16.23 -3.96
N PHE A 248 10.22 -17.08 -4.05
CA PHE A 248 11.23 -17.04 -5.10
C PHE A 248 11.09 -18.29 -5.98
N THR A 249 11.06 -18.07 -7.28
CA THR A 249 11.11 -19.18 -8.24
C THR A 249 12.45 -19.92 -8.16
N SER A 250 13.52 -19.16 -7.94
CA SER A 250 14.86 -19.67 -7.64
C SER A 250 15.71 -18.59 -6.97
N ILE A 251 16.62 -19.00 -6.12
CA ILE A 251 17.66 -18.09 -5.58
C ILE A 251 18.83 -18.13 -6.57
N PRO A 252 19.27 -16.97 -7.10
CA PRO A 252 20.40 -16.92 -8.02
C PRO A 252 21.66 -17.54 -7.43
N ARG A 253 22.44 -18.25 -8.26
CA ARG A 253 23.77 -18.71 -7.85
C ARG A 253 24.62 -17.52 -7.43
N GLY A 254 25.31 -17.63 -6.30
CA GLY A 254 26.08 -16.52 -5.73
C GLY A 254 25.31 -15.69 -4.69
N VAL A 255 24.05 -15.99 -4.42
CA VAL A 255 23.26 -15.38 -3.33
C VAL A 255 23.02 -16.40 -2.21
N ALA A 256 23.26 -15.99 -0.98
CA ALA A 256 22.85 -16.74 0.22
C ALA A 256 21.71 -16.04 0.94
N LEU A 257 20.75 -16.83 1.44
CA LEU A 257 19.66 -16.37 2.31
C LEU A 257 19.89 -16.92 3.72
N VAL A 258 20.16 -16.05 4.68
CA VAL A 258 20.43 -16.44 6.07
C VAL A 258 19.58 -15.60 7.03
N PRO A 259 19.18 -16.14 8.20
CA PRO A 259 18.52 -15.34 9.22
C PRO A 259 19.53 -14.40 9.87
N PRO A 260 19.16 -13.16 10.23
CA PRO A 260 19.98 -12.31 11.09
C PRO A 260 20.04 -12.92 12.50
N ARG A 261 21.18 -12.77 13.18
CA ARG A 261 21.42 -13.31 14.55
C ARG A 261 20.42 -12.71 15.55
N LEU A 262 20.20 -11.41 15.47
CA LEU A 262 19.09 -10.76 16.17
C LEU A 262 17.91 -10.76 15.21
N PRO A 263 16.86 -11.53 15.50
CA PRO A 263 15.71 -11.61 14.61
C PRO A 263 15.07 -10.24 14.38
N VAL A 264 14.86 -9.90 13.14
CA VAL A 264 14.13 -8.69 12.71
C VAL A 264 12.77 -9.12 12.22
N HIS A 265 11.73 -8.66 12.89
CA HIS A 265 10.34 -8.96 12.56
C HIS A 265 9.61 -7.70 12.12
N VAL A 266 8.80 -7.81 11.08
CA VAL A 266 7.97 -6.71 10.57
C VAL A 266 6.52 -6.96 10.94
N PRO A 267 5.95 -6.19 11.87
CA PRO A 267 4.55 -6.33 12.22
C PRO A 267 3.69 -6.05 10.99
N THR A 268 2.82 -6.99 10.67
CA THR A 268 1.88 -6.91 9.55
C THR A 268 0.46 -6.93 10.07
N GLY A 269 -0.37 -6.04 9.59
CA GLY A 269 -1.75 -5.90 10.03
C GLY A 269 -2.71 -5.55 8.90
N LEU A 270 -4.00 -5.60 9.24
CA LEU A 270 -5.08 -5.11 8.39
C LEU A 270 -5.57 -3.77 8.94
N ALA A 271 -5.37 -2.71 8.18
CA ALA A 271 -5.91 -1.39 8.44
C ALA A 271 -7.35 -1.31 7.94
N VAL A 272 -8.26 -0.87 8.80
CA VAL A 272 -9.69 -0.67 8.50
C VAL A 272 -10.15 0.69 9.02
N PRO A 273 -11.26 1.27 8.51
CA PRO A 273 -11.84 2.48 9.11
C PRO A 273 -12.22 2.24 10.57
N ALA A 274 -11.96 3.22 11.46
CA ALA A 274 -12.27 3.11 12.90
C ALA A 274 -13.77 2.85 13.17
N HIS A 275 -14.62 3.37 12.29
CA HIS A 275 -16.07 3.13 12.32
C HIS A 275 -16.47 2.47 10.99
N HIS A 276 -16.68 1.19 11.00
CA HIS A 276 -17.22 0.44 9.87
C HIS A 276 -18.40 -0.42 10.34
N HIS A 277 -19.39 -0.57 9.47
CA HIS A 277 -20.57 -1.40 9.71
C HIS A 277 -20.74 -2.46 8.61
N ARG A 278 -19.63 -2.89 8.00
CA ARG A 278 -19.64 -3.85 6.88
C ARG A 278 -19.28 -5.23 7.37
N SER A 279 -20.26 -6.14 7.39
CA SER A 279 -20.05 -7.54 7.75
C SER A 279 -18.96 -8.23 6.91
N LEU A 280 -18.75 -7.78 5.65
CA LEU A 280 -17.68 -8.32 4.80
C LEU A 280 -16.28 -7.97 5.30
N LEU A 281 -16.08 -6.81 5.96
CA LEU A 281 -14.80 -6.49 6.59
C LEU A 281 -14.51 -7.38 7.79
N ASP A 282 -15.53 -7.67 8.58
CA ASP A 282 -15.41 -8.57 9.73
C ASP A 282 -15.06 -9.99 9.26
N GLU A 283 -15.66 -10.43 8.14
CA GLU A 283 -15.33 -11.72 7.53
C GLU A 283 -13.92 -11.76 6.92
N LEU A 284 -13.46 -10.66 6.31
CA LEU A 284 -12.09 -10.55 5.83
C LEU A 284 -11.09 -10.62 7.00
N LEU A 285 -11.39 -9.91 8.10
CA LEU A 285 -10.55 -9.93 9.30
C LEU A 285 -10.51 -11.32 9.94
N ALA A 286 -11.67 -12.00 10.02
CA ALA A 286 -11.75 -13.38 10.51
C ALA A 286 -10.98 -14.36 9.61
N ALA A 287 -11.10 -14.23 8.29
CA ALA A 287 -10.33 -15.01 7.32
C ALA A 287 -8.81 -14.78 7.45
N ALA A 288 -8.40 -13.51 7.64
CA ALA A 288 -7.00 -13.17 7.83
C ALA A 288 -6.44 -13.80 9.13
N ARG A 289 -7.15 -13.68 10.24
CA ARG A 289 -6.76 -14.31 11.51
C ARG A 289 -6.69 -15.82 11.42
N GLN A 290 -7.66 -16.45 10.75
CA GLN A 290 -7.67 -17.89 10.54
C GLN A 290 -6.47 -18.39 9.73
N ALA A 291 -6.10 -17.66 8.68
CA ALA A 291 -4.99 -18.02 7.80
C ALA A 291 -3.60 -17.76 8.42
N THR A 292 -3.51 -16.89 9.43
CA THR A 292 -2.22 -16.49 10.00
C THR A 292 -1.95 -17.02 11.41
N GLY A 293 -2.95 -17.61 12.06
CA GLY A 293 -2.88 -18.02 13.46
C GLY A 293 -2.90 -16.84 14.44
N PRO A 294 -2.83 -17.08 15.74
CA PRO A 294 -2.76 -16.01 16.72
C PRO A 294 -1.45 -15.22 16.56
N PRO A 295 -1.47 -13.87 16.71
CA PRO A 295 -0.26 -13.07 16.69
C PRO A 295 0.70 -13.55 17.79
N GLY A 296 1.94 -13.89 17.42
CA GLY A 296 2.99 -14.34 18.36
C GLY A 296 3.23 -15.85 18.43
N GLY A 297 2.51 -16.69 17.67
CA GLY A 297 2.83 -18.12 17.56
C GLY A 297 3.99 -18.36 16.57
N PRO A 298 4.96 -19.28 16.89
CA PRO A 298 6.00 -19.64 15.95
C PRO A 298 5.35 -20.26 14.70
N SER A 299 5.71 -19.77 13.51
CA SER A 299 5.32 -20.41 12.26
C SER A 299 5.96 -21.81 12.21
N THR A 300 5.16 -22.83 12.44
CA THR A 300 5.55 -24.21 12.15
C THR A 300 5.55 -24.42 10.63
N SER A 301 6.70 -24.47 10.04
CA SER A 301 7.12 -25.30 8.90
C SER A 301 8.61 -25.11 8.66
#